data_67dbcdce0f874317b3ec5b520650bf52
#
_entry.id   67dbcdce0f874317b3ec5b520650bf52
#
_cell.length_a   1.000
_cell.length_b   1.000
_cell.length_c   1.000
_cell.angle_alpha   90.00
_cell.angle_beta   90.00
_cell.angle_gamma   90.00
#
_symmetry.space_group_name_H-M   'P 1'
#
loop_
_entity.id
_entity.type
_entity.pdbx_description
1 polymer ?
#
loop_
_entity_poly.entity_id
_entity_poly.type
_entity_poly.pdbx_seq_one_letter_code
_entity_poly.pdbx_strand_id
1 'polypeptide(L)'
;MPEFLLYNAPQSTCSQRVRFVLNAKGLAFEEVKLDLFAGDQLRPDYLKINPNGVVPALVHDGEPVIDSAVIMEYLDEIRPEPESLRPKTPLGLARMRSLMRFIDEVPTPAVRVPSYNLAFLPHFQAMSEDEFVALANSKPLRREFLLSMGRSGFPEPDMKSALDRLARAVKRMDEIIAASGGPWLMGESLSLADIAIMPVIVRMEDIDLGAAWDDKPNVARWLSAIRAHPAFRPTYYFGSLLTEKYPHLAERKSKQAG
;
A
#
# COMPACT_ATOMS: atom_id res chain seq x y z
N MET A 1 11.68 21.77 14.45
CA MET A 1 11.23 20.80 13.41
C MET A 1 10.00 20.12 13.96
N PRO A 2 9.07 19.65 13.15
CA PRO A 2 7.95 18.86 13.65
C PRO A 2 8.45 17.57 14.30
N GLU A 3 7.72 17.02 15.27
CA GLU A 3 8.06 15.74 15.89
C GLU A 3 8.11 14.63 14.83
N PHE A 4 7.13 14.59 13.91
CA PHE A 4 7.06 13.62 12.82
C PHE A 4 7.04 14.32 11.46
N LEU A 5 7.96 13.94 10.58
CA LEU A 5 8.00 14.34 9.18
C LEU A 5 7.89 13.10 8.29
N LEU A 6 6.83 13.00 7.50
CA LEU A 6 6.57 11.86 6.64
C LEU A 6 6.90 12.19 5.17
N TYR A 7 7.92 11.55 4.65
CA TYR A 7 8.19 11.53 3.20
C TYR A 7 7.36 10.44 2.55
N ASN A 8 6.48 10.82 1.62
CA ASN A 8 5.55 9.86 1.03
C ASN A 8 5.08 10.28 -0.37
N ALA A 9 4.35 9.38 -1.02
CA ALA A 9 3.59 9.68 -2.24
C ALA A 9 2.11 9.34 -2.00
N PRO A 10 1.15 10.22 -2.36
CA PRO A 10 -0.27 10.03 -2.07
C PRO A 10 -0.81 8.65 -2.49
N GLN A 11 -0.49 8.21 -3.71
CA GLN A 11 -0.94 6.94 -4.29
C GLN A 11 -0.13 5.71 -3.84
N SER A 12 0.93 5.87 -3.04
CA SER A 12 1.72 4.74 -2.57
C SER A 12 0.96 3.93 -1.52
N THR A 13 0.70 2.66 -1.79
CA THR A 13 0.06 1.74 -0.85
C THR A 13 0.84 1.61 0.46
N CYS A 14 2.17 1.63 0.42
CA CYS A 14 3.00 1.61 1.61
C CYS A 14 2.90 2.92 2.41
N SER A 15 2.82 4.07 1.73
CA SER A 15 2.62 5.37 2.40
C SER A 15 1.25 5.47 3.06
N GLN A 16 0.21 4.91 2.43
CA GLN A 16 -1.16 4.88 2.98
C GLN A 16 -1.23 4.13 4.31
N ARG A 17 -0.46 3.06 4.48
CA ARG A 17 -0.35 2.33 5.76
C ARG A 17 0.13 3.26 6.89
N VAL A 18 1.22 3.97 6.66
CA VAL A 18 1.83 4.86 7.66
C VAL A 18 0.91 6.04 7.97
N ARG A 19 0.34 6.68 6.94
CA ARG A 19 -0.65 7.75 7.15
C ARG A 19 -1.84 7.28 7.99
N PHE A 20 -2.31 6.05 7.76
CA PHE A 20 -3.42 5.52 8.53
C PHE A 20 -3.05 5.36 10.01
N VAL A 21 -1.87 4.82 10.33
CA VAL A 21 -1.42 4.69 11.73
C VAL A 21 -1.25 6.05 12.40
N LEU A 22 -0.60 7.01 11.73
CA LEU A 22 -0.46 8.39 12.25
C LEU A 22 -1.83 9.01 12.57
N ASN A 23 -2.79 8.89 11.66
CA ASN A 23 -4.15 9.39 11.84
C ASN A 23 -4.92 8.62 12.93
N ALA A 24 -4.78 7.30 13.00
CA ALA A 24 -5.45 6.46 14.00
C ALA A 24 -4.93 6.74 15.42
N LYS A 25 -3.66 7.09 15.53
CA LYS A 25 -3.03 7.50 16.79
C LYS A 25 -3.23 8.98 17.12
N GLY A 26 -3.86 9.76 16.24
CA GLY A 26 -4.03 11.21 16.42
C GLY A 26 -2.70 11.96 16.46
N LEU A 27 -1.65 11.43 15.83
CA LEU A 27 -0.32 12.04 15.80
C LEU A 27 -0.28 13.15 14.74
N ALA A 28 0.13 14.35 15.16
CA ALA A 28 0.38 15.44 14.24
C ALA A 28 1.68 15.18 13.47
N PHE A 29 1.66 15.33 12.16
CA PHE A 29 2.85 15.16 11.32
C PHE A 29 2.84 16.15 10.16
N GLU A 30 4.02 16.49 9.69
CA GLU A 30 4.21 17.21 8.42
C GLU A 30 4.44 16.20 7.29
N GLU A 31 4.01 16.56 6.09
CA GLU A 31 4.10 15.72 4.89
C GLU A 31 5.01 16.33 3.84
N VAL A 32 6.00 15.57 3.39
CA VAL A 32 6.77 15.86 2.17
C VAL A 32 6.30 14.90 1.07
N LYS A 33 5.57 15.45 0.10
CA LYS A 33 5.05 14.67 -1.04
C LYS A 33 6.12 14.58 -2.13
N LEU A 34 6.50 13.35 -2.47
CA LEU A 34 7.49 13.07 -3.52
C LEU A 34 6.79 12.65 -4.81
N ASP A 35 7.24 13.22 -5.94
CA ASP A 35 6.87 12.73 -7.26
C ASP A 35 7.80 11.59 -7.67
N LEU A 36 7.26 10.36 -7.63
CA LEU A 36 8.02 9.15 -7.93
C LEU A 36 8.36 9.00 -9.44
N PHE A 37 7.63 9.70 -10.32
CA PHE A 37 7.94 9.73 -11.75
C PHE A 37 8.99 10.79 -12.07
N ALA A 38 8.99 11.92 -11.36
CA ALA A 38 10.07 12.90 -11.43
C ALA A 38 11.39 12.41 -10.81
N GLY A 39 11.35 11.29 -10.05
CA GLY A 39 12.54 10.71 -9.44
C GLY A 39 12.94 11.37 -8.12
N ASP A 40 12.04 12.09 -7.45
CA ASP A 40 12.34 12.78 -6.18
C ASP A 40 12.93 11.83 -5.11
N GLN A 41 12.49 10.55 -5.10
CA GLN A 41 13.02 9.53 -4.18
C GLN A 41 14.46 9.09 -4.48
N LEU A 42 15.04 9.52 -5.59
CA LEU A 42 16.40 9.21 -6.01
C LEU A 42 17.35 10.40 -5.83
N ARG A 43 16.85 11.53 -5.34
CA ARG A 43 17.68 12.70 -5.06
C ARG A 43 18.65 12.43 -3.92
N PRO A 44 19.89 12.99 -3.96
CA PRO A 44 20.91 12.70 -2.96
C PRO A 44 20.52 13.07 -1.51
N ASP A 45 19.69 14.08 -1.33
CA ASP A 45 19.16 14.49 -0.04
C ASP A 45 18.17 13.47 0.53
N TYR A 46 17.28 12.94 -0.30
CA TYR A 46 16.35 11.88 0.13
C TYR A 46 17.06 10.53 0.33
N LEU A 47 18.04 10.19 -0.48
CA LEU A 47 18.82 8.94 -0.33
C LEU A 47 19.62 8.88 0.98
N LYS A 48 19.91 10.02 1.61
CA LYS A 48 20.46 10.05 2.98
C LYS A 48 19.44 9.64 4.05
N ILE A 49 18.14 9.85 3.78
CA ILE A 49 17.02 9.48 4.65
C ILE A 49 16.63 8.03 4.40
N ASN A 50 16.46 7.65 3.13
CA ASN A 50 16.13 6.30 2.73
C ASN A 50 17.01 5.83 1.55
N PRO A 51 18.11 5.11 1.83
CA PRO A 51 19.03 4.65 0.78
C PRO A 51 18.40 3.66 -0.21
N ASN A 52 17.23 3.10 0.11
CA ASN A 52 16.47 2.22 -0.79
C ASN A 52 15.77 2.98 -1.92
N GLY A 53 15.72 4.31 -1.90
CA GLY A 53 15.06 5.13 -2.93
C GLY A 53 13.57 4.82 -3.10
N VAL A 54 12.85 4.55 -2.01
CA VAL A 54 11.41 4.25 -1.98
C VAL A 54 10.71 5.02 -0.87
N VAL A 55 9.39 5.12 -0.95
CA VAL A 55 8.54 5.69 0.09
C VAL A 55 7.69 4.60 0.78
N PRO A 56 7.29 4.80 2.04
CA PRO A 56 7.52 5.96 2.90
C PRO A 56 8.86 5.93 3.61
N ALA A 57 9.26 7.10 4.15
CA ALA A 57 10.22 7.24 5.23
C ALA A 57 9.64 8.21 6.26
N LEU A 58 9.73 7.86 7.53
CA LEU A 58 9.36 8.71 8.65
C LEU A 58 10.63 9.27 9.28
N VAL A 59 10.66 10.57 9.54
CA VAL A 59 11.69 11.18 10.38
C VAL A 59 11.05 11.57 11.70
N HIS A 60 11.55 11.03 12.80
CA HIS A 60 11.12 11.33 14.16
C HIS A 60 12.28 12.00 14.91
N ASP A 61 12.10 13.25 15.34
CA ASP A 61 13.12 14.05 16.00
C ASP A 61 14.48 14.10 15.28
N GLY A 62 14.44 14.08 13.95
CA GLY A 62 15.63 14.12 13.09
C GLY A 62 16.18 12.75 12.68
N GLU A 63 15.72 11.66 13.27
CA GLU A 63 16.17 10.30 12.98
C GLU A 63 15.22 9.57 12.01
N PRO A 64 15.73 8.98 10.92
CA PRO A 64 14.91 8.29 9.93
C PRO A 64 14.53 6.88 10.37
N VAL A 65 13.24 6.54 10.20
CA VAL A 65 12.70 5.19 10.27
C VAL A 65 12.17 4.82 8.90
N ILE A 66 12.60 3.71 8.34
CA ILE A 66 12.25 3.27 6.99
C ILE A 66 11.58 1.89 7.02
N ASP A 67 10.93 1.51 5.90
CA ASP A 67 10.02 0.39 5.75
C ASP A 67 8.66 0.60 6.44
N SER A 68 7.58 0.43 5.64
CA SER A 68 6.23 0.76 6.11
C SER A 68 5.75 -0.12 7.26
N ALA A 69 6.12 -1.41 7.30
CA ALA A 69 5.74 -2.32 8.36
C ALA A 69 6.48 -1.97 9.66
N VAL A 70 7.78 -1.66 9.55
CA VAL A 70 8.62 -1.20 10.67
C VAL A 70 8.11 0.12 11.22
N ILE A 71 7.81 1.10 10.35
CA ILE A 71 7.27 2.40 10.77
C ILE A 71 5.94 2.23 11.53
N MET A 72 5.05 1.36 11.04
CA MET A 72 3.77 1.10 11.72
C MET A 72 3.97 0.51 13.12
N GLU A 73 4.83 -0.51 13.25
CA GLU A 73 5.15 -1.10 14.56
C GLU A 73 5.81 -0.07 15.48
N TYR A 74 6.77 0.70 14.97
CA TYR A 74 7.45 1.76 15.71
C TYR A 74 6.47 2.81 16.27
N LEU A 75 5.57 3.33 15.43
CA LEU A 75 4.57 4.31 15.86
C LEU A 75 3.64 3.78 16.94
N ASP A 76 3.19 2.52 16.81
CA ASP A 76 2.36 1.90 17.84
C ASP A 76 3.13 1.59 19.13
N GLU A 77 4.44 1.36 19.04
CA GLU A 77 5.32 1.12 20.18
C GLU A 77 5.54 2.38 21.03
N ILE A 78 5.86 3.49 20.36
CA ILE A 78 6.15 4.76 21.06
C ILE A 78 4.87 5.49 21.49
N ARG A 79 3.73 5.17 20.89
CA ARG A 79 2.40 5.75 21.18
C ARG A 79 1.34 4.65 21.21
N PRO A 80 1.27 3.84 22.29
CA PRO A 80 0.28 2.77 22.38
C PRO A 80 -1.17 3.29 22.54
N GLU A 81 -1.34 4.53 23.01
CA GLU A 81 -2.64 5.19 23.13
C GLU A 81 -3.10 5.80 21.78
N PRO A 82 -4.43 6.04 21.60
CA PRO A 82 -5.55 5.70 22.51
C PRO A 82 -5.87 4.21 22.54
N GLU A 83 -5.44 3.43 21.56
CA GLU A 83 -5.60 1.99 21.46
C GLU A 83 -4.38 1.37 20.79
N SER A 84 -3.86 0.28 21.38
CA SER A 84 -2.76 -0.46 20.75
C SER A 84 -3.29 -1.22 19.53
N LEU A 85 -2.61 -1.09 18.42
CA LEU A 85 -2.89 -1.78 17.16
C LEU A 85 -2.21 -3.16 17.10
N ARG A 86 -1.74 -3.66 18.24
CA ARG A 86 -1.03 -4.94 18.36
C ARG A 86 -1.66 -5.83 19.42
N PRO A 87 -1.74 -7.16 19.18
CA PRO A 87 -2.12 -8.10 20.22
C PRO A 87 -1.20 -8.01 21.43
N LYS A 88 -1.78 -8.19 22.63
CA LYS A 88 -1.04 -8.11 23.90
C LYS A 88 -0.16 -9.34 24.20
N THR A 89 -0.47 -10.50 23.60
CA THR A 89 0.26 -11.74 23.87
C THR A 89 1.42 -11.97 22.89
N PRO A 90 2.53 -12.58 23.32
CA PRO A 90 3.64 -12.90 22.40
C PRO A 90 3.22 -13.76 21.21
N LEU A 91 2.32 -14.72 21.42
CA LEU A 91 1.79 -15.55 20.33
C LEU A 91 0.92 -14.75 19.37
N GLY A 92 0.08 -13.84 19.88
CA GLY A 92 -0.70 -12.91 19.06
C GLY A 92 0.19 -12.02 18.20
N LEU A 93 1.24 -11.44 18.79
CA LEU A 93 2.25 -10.65 18.08
C LEU A 93 2.93 -11.46 16.98
N ALA A 94 3.35 -12.69 17.27
CA ALA A 94 3.97 -13.57 16.28
C ALA A 94 3.02 -13.87 15.11
N ARG A 95 1.74 -14.13 15.37
CA ARG A 95 0.70 -14.35 14.35
C ARG A 95 0.47 -13.10 13.50
N MET A 96 0.33 -11.94 14.13
CA MET A 96 0.18 -10.66 13.43
C MET A 96 1.37 -10.37 12.50
N ARG A 97 2.60 -10.50 13.01
CA ARG A 97 3.83 -10.29 12.23
C ARG A 97 3.96 -11.28 11.07
N SER A 98 3.61 -12.56 11.28
CA SER A 98 3.57 -13.56 10.23
C SER A 98 2.57 -13.20 9.12
N LEU A 99 1.42 -12.65 9.48
CA LEU A 99 0.43 -12.18 8.52
C LEU A 99 0.90 -10.92 7.78
N MET A 100 1.49 -9.95 8.46
CA MET A 100 2.08 -8.76 7.84
C MET A 100 3.18 -9.15 6.85
N ARG A 101 4.03 -10.15 7.20
CA ARG A 101 5.05 -10.67 6.28
C ARG A 101 4.44 -11.28 5.03
N PHE A 102 3.41 -12.12 5.18
CA PHE A 102 2.66 -12.65 4.05
C PHE A 102 2.09 -11.53 3.16
N ILE A 103 1.55 -10.47 3.76
CA ILE A 103 0.98 -9.33 3.03
C ILE A 103 2.06 -8.63 2.20
N ASP A 104 3.25 -8.46 2.75
CA ASP A 104 4.36 -7.80 2.06
C ASP A 104 4.98 -8.66 0.96
N GLU A 105 4.97 -9.98 1.11
CA GLU A 105 5.56 -10.91 0.14
C GLU A 105 4.60 -11.32 -0.98
N VAL A 106 3.29 -11.32 -0.74
CA VAL A 106 2.32 -11.89 -1.70
C VAL A 106 1.39 -10.83 -2.29
N PRO A 107 0.37 -10.29 -1.58
CA PRO A 107 -0.58 -9.38 -2.23
C PRO A 107 0.02 -8.00 -2.55
N THR A 108 0.94 -7.49 -1.75
CA THR A 108 1.55 -6.16 -2.00
C THR A 108 2.36 -6.11 -3.31
N PRO A 109 3.23 -7.05 -3.64
CA PRO A 109 3.84 -7.08 -4.98
C PRO A 109 2.86 -7.47 -6.08
N ALA A 110 1.89 -8.35 -5.80
CA ALA A 110 0.92 -8.78 -6.81
C ALA A 110 0.05 -7.62 -7.31
N VAL A 111 -0.44 -6.72 -6.44
CA VAL A 111 -1.29 -5.59 -6.85
C VAL A 111 -0.54 -4.55 -7.69
N ARG A 112 0.79 -4.54 -7.66
CA ARG A 112 1.60 -3.65 -8.52
C ARG A 112 1.43 -4.00 -10.00
N VAL A 113 1.38 -5.27 -10.35
CA VAL A 113 1.30 -5.73 -11.74
C VAL A 113 0.09 -5.11 -12.46
N PRO A 114 -1.17 -5.32 -12.01
CA PRO A 114 -2.30 -4.65 -12.63
C PRO A 114 -2.27 -3.12 -12.47
N SER A 115 -1.76 -2.59 -11.35
CA SER A 115 -1.66 -1.13 -11.18
C SER A 115 -0.75 -0.50 -12.23
N TYR A 116 0.38 -1.13 -12.56
CA TYR A 116 1.32 -0.62 -13.56
C TYR A 116 0.75 -0.74 -14.96
N ASN A 117 0.18 -1.88 -15.32
CA ASN A 117 -0.44 -2.06 -16.63
C ASN A 117 -1.63 -1.13 -16.89
N LEU A 118 -2.43 -0.86 -15.86
CA LEU A 118 -3.66 -0.08 -16.00
C LEU A 118 -3.44 1.42 -15.88
N ALA A 119 -2.59 1.85 -14.92
CA ALA A 119 -2.45 3.27 -14.61
C ALA A 119 -1.17 3.89 -15.17
N PHE A 120 -0.05 3.18 -15.09
CA PHE A 120 1.26 3.81 -15.31
C PHE A 120 1.85 3.52 -16.68
N LEU A 121 1.34 2.53 -17.39
CA LEU A 121 1.85 2.11 -18.68
C LEU A 121 1.98 3.25 -19.71
N PRO A 122 1.02 4.19 -19.85
CA PRO A 122 1.14 5.29 -20.78
C PRO A 122 2.38 6.18 -20.54
N HIS A 123 2.76 6.35 -19.25
CA HIS A 123 3.97 7.10 -18.91
C HIS A 123 5.24 6.43 -19.43
N PHE A 124 5.34 5.10 -19.29
CA PHE A 124 6.51 4.35 -19.78
C PHE A 124 6.53 4.20 -21.30
N GLN A 125 5.37 4.10 -21.93
CA GLN A 125 5.25 4.06 -23.39
C GLN A 125 5.71 5.36 -24.06
N ALA A 126 5.60 6.48 -23.39
CA ALA A 126 6.05 7.77 -23.89
C ALA A 126 7.59 7.94 -23.91
N MET A 127 8.33 7.07 -23.21
CA MET A 127 9.80 7.09 -23.15
C MET A 127 10.40 6.36 -24.37
N SER A 128 11.63 6.71 -24.75
CA SER A 128 12.46 5.84 -25.58
C SER A 128 12.90 4.59 -24.79
N GLU A 129 13.43 3.57 -25.50
CA GLU A 129 13.95 2.37 -24.82
C GLU A 129 15.12 2.70 -23.88
N ASP A 130 16.03 3.56 -24.36
CA ASP A 130 17.21 3.97 -23.59
C ASP A 130 16.82 4.74 -22.31
N GLU A 131 15.83 5.64 -22.40
CA GLU A 131 15.30 6.38 -21.24
C GLU A 131 14.65 5.43 -20.23
N PHE A 132 13.85 4.46 -20.70
CA PHE A 132 13.21 3.47 -19.85
C PHE A 132 14.23 2.59 -19.11
N VAL A 133 15.25 2.08 -19.85
CA VAL A 133 16.31 1.25 -19.25
C VAL A 133 17.14 2.06 -18.26
N ALA A 134 17.46 3.31 -18.57
CA ALA A 134 18.16 4.21 -17.65
C ALA A 134 17.35 4.44 -16.36
N LEU A 135 16.03 4.71 -16.51
CA LEU A 135 15.11 4.85 -15.39
C LEU A 135 15.03 3.56 -14.54
N ALA A 136 14.89 2.40 -15.17
CA ALA A 136 14.85 1.12 -14.45
C ALA A 136 16.15 0.88 -13.67
N ASN A 137 17.31 1.12 -14.29
CA ASN A 137 18.61 0.98 -13.64
C ASN A 137 18.83 1.95 -12.48
N SER A 138 18.20 3.11 -12.49
CA SER A 138 18.27 4.09 -11.39
C SER A 138 17.46 3.68 -10.14
N LYS A 139 16.62 2.64 -10.21
CA LYS A 139 15.71 2.23 -9.14
C LYS A 139 16.10 0.85 -8.55
N PRO A 140 17.01 0.77 -7.56
CA PRO A 140 17.59 -0.49 -7.09
C PRO A 140 16.55 -1.56 -6.74
N LEU A 141 15.52 -1.20 -5.94
CA LEU A 141 14.47 -2.15 -5.51
C LEU A 141 13.37 -2.40 -6.55
N ARG A 142 13.43 -1.76 -7.72
CA ARG A 142 12.38 -1.87 -8.75
C ARG A 142 12.95 -2.22 -10.12
N ARG A 143 14.25 -2.32 -10.24
CA ARG A 143 14.95 -2.58 -11.50
C ARG A 143 14.38 -3.79 -12.21
N GLU A 144 14.43 -4.95 -11.57
CA GLU A 144 13.98 -6.21 -12.18
C GLU A 144 12.48 -6.21 -12.49
N PHE A 145 11.67 -5.60 -11.62
CA PHE A 145 10.23 -5.44 -11.85
C PHE A 145 9.95 -4.58 -13.09
N LEU A 146 10.64 -3.45 -13.25
CA LEU A 146 10.48 -2.59 -14.42
C LEU A 146 10.99 -3.24 -15.70
N LEU A 147 12.16 -3.86 -15.65
CA LEU A 147 12.73 -4.55 -16.82
C LEU A 147 11.86 -5.75 -17.26
N SER A 148 11.24 -6.49 -16.33
CA SER A 148 10.31 -7.56 -16.68
C SER A 148 9.00 -7.05 -17.28
N MET A 149 8.55 -5.86 -16.87
CA MET A 149 7.38 -5.21 -17.45
C MET A 149 7.67 -4.69 -18.87
N GLY A 150 8.86 -4.13 -19.08
CA GLY A 150 9.17 -3.41 -20.30
C GLY A 150 8.25 -2.20 -20.53
N ARG A 151 8.38 -1.55 -21.69
CA ARG A 151 7.50 -0.44 -22.10
C ARG A 151 6.13 -0.91 -22.59
N SER A 152 5.98 -2.20 -22.88
CA SER A 152 4.72 -2.80 -23.38
C SER A 152 3.78 -3.25 -22.25
N GLY A 153 4.24 -3.24 -21.00
CA GLY A 153 3.50 -3.76 -19.85
C GLY A 153 3.76 -5.24 -19.61
N PHE A 154 3.25 -5.73 -18.48
CA PHE A 154 3.32 -7.14 -18.15
C PHE A 154 2.47 -7.97 -19.11
N PRO A 155 2.98 -9.10 -19.64
CA PRO A 155 2.23 -9.99 -20.49
C PRO A 155 1.09 -10.69 -19.73
N GLU A 156 0.15 -11.27 -20.49
CA GLU A 156 -1.03 -11.95 -19.92
C GLU A 156 -0.72 -13.02 -18.87
N PRO A 157 0.31 -13.88 -19.01
CA PRO A 157 0.65 -14.87 -17.98
C PRO A 157 1.03 -14.24 -16.64
N ASP A 158 1.76 -13.12 -16.65
CA ASP A 158 2.16 -12.40 -15.44
C ASP A 158 0.97 -11.70 -14.79
N MET A 159 0.10 -11.08 -15.61
CA MET A 159 -1.17 -10.53 -15.15
C MET A 159 -2.03 -11.60 -14.48
N LYS A 160 -2.22 -12.74 -15.15
CA LYS A 160 -2.98 -13.87 -14.59
C LYS A 160 -2.37 -14.35 -13.26
N SER A 161 -1.06 -14.56 -13.22
CA SER A 161 -0.36 -14.96 -11.99
C SER A 161 -0.56 -13.96 -10.84
N ALA A 162 -0.51 -12.67 -11.13
CA ALA A 162 -0.76 -11.62 -10.14
C ALA A 162 -2.21 -11.64 -9.64
N LEU A 163 -3.19 -11.76 -10.53
CA LEU A 163 -4.61 -11.85 -10.18
C LEU A 163 -4.91 -13.10 -9.35
N ASP A 164 -4.33 -14.25 -9.70
CA ASP A 164 -4.46 -15.49 -8.92
C ASP A 164 -3.89 -15.36 -7.50
N ARG A 165 -2.76 -14.63 -7.33
CA ARG A 165 -2.20 -14.33 -5.99
C ARG A 165 -3.11 -13.42 -5.19
N LEU A 166 -3.70 -12.41 -5.81
CA LEU A 166 -4.65 -11.50 -5.17
C LEU A 166 -5.92 -12.25 -4.75
N ALA A 167 -6.48 -13.08 -5.62
CA ALA A 167 -7.67 -13.90 -5.31
C ALA A 167 -7.39 -14.84 -4.11
N ARG A 168 -6.23 -15.51 -4.07
CA ARG A 168 -5.83 -16.33 -2.92
C ARG A 168 -5.66 -15.51 -1.63
N ALA A 169 -5.11 -14.30 -1.73
CA ALA A 169 -4.97 -13.43 -0.57
C ALA A 169 -6.34 -12.98 -0.02
N VAL A 170 -7.27 -12.62 -0.89
CA VAL A 170 -8.65 -12.26 -0.53
C VAL A 170 -9.38 -13.46 0.12
N LYS A 171 -9.27 -14.66 -0.48
CA LYS A 171 -9.83 -15.89 0.10
C LYS A 171 -9.27 -16.15 1.50
N ARG A 172 -7.94 -16.10 1.65
CA ARG A 172 -7.28 -16.28 2.95
C ARG A 172 -7.72 -15.25 3.99
N MET A 173 -7.91 -14.00 3.55
CA MET A 173 -8.41 -12.92 4.40
C MET A 173 -9.82 -13.25 4.91
N ASP A 174 -10.73 -13.67 4.03
CA ASP A 174 -12.10 -14.07 4.39
C ASP A 174 -12.12 -15.20 5.42
N GLU A 175 -11.31 -16.24 5.21
CA GLU A 175 -11.16 -17.39 6.10
C GLU A 175 -10.60 -16.98 7.49
N ILE A 176 -9.60 -16.09 7.52
CA ILE A 176 -9.01 -15.60 8.77
C ILE A 176 -10.02 -14.79 9.56
N ILE A 177 -10.76 -13.88 8.93
CA ILE A 177 -11.78 -13.07 9.61
C ILE A 177 -12.88 -13.97 10.14
N ALA A 178 -13.36 -14.94 9.36
CA ALA A 178 -14.34 -15.91 9.82
C ALA A 178 -13.87 -16.69 11.07
N ALA A 179 -12.60 -17.10 11.09
CA ALA A 179 -12.01 -17.86 12.19
C ALA A 179 -11.66 -16.99 13.40
N SER A 180 -11.43 -15.69 13.23
CA SER A 180 -11.04 -14.78 14.30
C SER A 180 -12.19 -14.45 15.27
N GLY A 181 -13.43 -14.61 14.82
CA GLY A 181 -14.64 -14.29 15.57
C GLY A 181 -15.00 -12.81 15.63
N GLY A 182 -14.19 -11.93 15.04
CA GLY A 182 -14.41 -10.49 15.04
C GLY A 182 -14.46 -9.89 13.64
N PRO A 183 -14.61 -8.57 13.52
CA PRO A 183 -14.60 -7.91 12.21
C PRO A 183 -13.18 -7.77 11.61
N TRP A 184 -12.13 -8.02 12.38
CA TRP A 184 -10.74 -7.78 12.03
C TRP A 184 -9.93 -9.07 11.90
N LEU A 185 -8.79 -9.00 11.21
CA LEU A 185 -7.91 -10.15 10.98
C LEU A 185 -7.39 -10.79 12.28
N MET A 186 -7.23 -10.00 13.34
CA MET A 186 -6.73 -10.49 14.64
C MET A 186 -7.84 -10.62 15.70
N GLY A 187 -9.11 -10.52 15.33
CA GLY A 187 -10.25 -10.65 16.22
C GLY A 187 -11.09 -9.38 16.35
N GLU A 188 -11.40 -8.98 17.58
CA GLU A 188 -12.33 -7.89 17.87
C GLU A 188 -11.75 -6.48 17.66
N SER A 189 -10.42 -6.33 17.72
CA SER A 189 -9.74 -5.04 17.63
C SER A 189 -8.98 -4.89 16.31
N LEU A 190 -9.00 -3.68 15.74
CA LEU A 190 -8.19 -3.29 14.58
C LEU A 190 -6.71 -3.55 14.90
N SER A 191 -6.00 -4.11 13.93
CA SER A 191 -4.57 -4.43 14.08
C SER A 191 -3.71 -3.88 12.94
N LEU A 192 -2.40 -3.87 13.16
CA LEU A 192 -1.43 -3.52 12.11
C LEU A 192 -1.52 -4.45 10.89
N ALA A 193 -2.01 -5.69 11.06
CA ALA A 193 -2.25 -6.59 9.93
C ALA A 193 -3.41 -6.10 9.03
N ASP A 194 -4.46 -5.57 9.62
CA ASP A 194 -5.57 -4.95 8.88
C ASP A 194 -5.10 -3.71 8.12
N ILE A 195 -4.30 -2.86 8.77
CA ILE A 195 -3.74 -1.66 8.17
C ILE A 195 -2.75 -2.01 7.05
N ALA A 196 -2.01 -3.11 7.19
CA ALA A 196 -1.08 -3.57 6.17
C ALA A 196 -1.78 -4.02 4.88
N ILE A 197 -2.91 -4.74 4.96
CA ILE A 197 -3.65 -5.22 3.78
C ILE A 197 -4.57 -4.14 3.21
N MET A 198 -5.04 -3.19 4.01
CA MET A 198 -6.01 -2.16 3.61
C MET A 198 -5.69 -1.50 2.26
N PRO A 199 -4.47 -0.98 2.01
CA PRO A 199 -4.19 -0.30 0.75
C PRO A 199 -4.21 -1.23 -0.46
N VAL A 200 -4.00 -2.53 -0.26
CA VAL A 200 -4.11 -3.52 -1.34
C VAL A 200 -5.56 -3.70 -1.75
N ILE A 201 -6.47 -3.89 -0.79
CA ILE A 201 -7.91 -4.06 -1.07
C ILE A 201 -8.50 -2.78 -1.66
N VAL A 202 -8.19 -1.62 -1.10
CA VAL A 202 -8.62 -0.32 -1.65
C VAL A 202 -8.07 -0.12 -3.08
N ARG A 203 -6.82 -0.49 -3.34
CA ARG A 203 -6.24 -0.43 -4.68
C ARG A 203 -6.92 -1.38 -5.66
N MET A 204 -7.25 -2.60 -5.24
CA MET A 204 -7.98 -3.54 -6.08
C MET A 204 -9.32 -2.95 -6.50
N GLU A 205 -10.07 -2.37 -5.58
CA GLU A 205 -11.35 -1.71 -5.91
C GLU A 205 -11.16 -0.48 -6.80
N ASP A 206 -10.13 0.32 -6.56
CA ASP A 206 -9.79 1.51 -7.34
C ASP A 206 -9.52 1.18 -8.81
N ILE A 207 -8.88 0.02 -9.09
CA ILE A 207 -8.57 -0.46 -10.45
C ILE A 207 -9.57 -1.52 -10.97
N ASP A 208 -10.76 -1.58 -10.39
CA ASP A 208 -11.88 -2.42 -10.85
C ASP A 208 -11.65 -3.94 -10.70
N LEU A 209 -10.99 -4.34 -9.61
CA LEU A 209 -10.82 -5.73 -9.21
C LEU A 209 -11.69 -6.12 -7.99
N GLY A 210 -12.72 -5.33 -7.69
CA GLY A 210 -13.60 -5.50 -6.54
C GLY A 210 -14.42 -6.79 -6.56
N ALA A 211 -14.75 -7.32 -7.76
CA ALA A 211 -15.44 -8.59 -7.89
C ALA A 211 -14.73 -9.79 -7.21
N ALA A 212 -13.45 -9.64 -6.84
CA ALA A 212 -12.69 -10.66 -6.13
C ALA A 212 -13.26 -11.04 -4.75
N TRP A 213 -14.15 -10.23 -4.18
CA TRP A 213 -14.82 -10.51 -2.90
C TRP A 213 -16.35 -10.50 -2.93
N ASP A 214 -16.98 -10.58 -4.10
CA ASP A 214 -18.45 -10.65 -4.23
C ASP A 214 -19.04 -11.86 -3.48
N ASP A 215 -18.32 -12.98 -3.45
CA ASP A 215 -18.68 -14.21 -2.72
C ASP A 215 -17.96 -14.35 -1.35
N LYS A 216 -17.39 -13.26 -0.83
CA LYS A 216 -16.59 -13.22 0.42
C LYS A 216 -17.11 -12.17 1.39
N PRO A 217 -18.20 -12.47 2.11
CA PRO A 217 -18.93 -11.48 2.90
C PRO A 217 -18.11 -10.91 4.06
N ASN A 218 -17.11 -11.64 4.57
CA ASN A 218 -16.26 -11.14 5.65
C ASN A 218 -15.34 -10.02 5.15
N VAL A 219 -14.80 -10.13 3.93
CA VAL A 219 -13.98 -9.08 3.31
C VAL A 219 -14.81 -7.83 3.03
N ALA A 220 -16.03 -7.99 2.52
CA ALA A 220 -16.93 -6.86 2.27
C ALA A 220 -17.29 -6.10 3.57
N ARG A 221 -17.59 -6.84 4.65
CA ARG A 221 -17.85 -6.25 5.98
C ARG A 221 -16.62 -5.56 6.54
N TRP A 222 -15.46 -6.19 6.45
CA TRP A 222 -14.18 -5.63 6.87
C TRP A 222 -13.87 -4.32 6.12
N LEU A 223 -14.06 -4.28 4.79
CA LEU A 223 -13.84 -3.08 3.99
C LEU A 223 -14.78 -1.94 4.41
N SER A 224 -16.02 -2.26 4.73
CA SER A 224 -16.98 -1.28 5.27
C SER A 224 -16.54 -0.76 6.64
N ALA A 225 -16.06 -1.64 7.52
CA ALA A 225 -15.59 -1.28 8.86
C ALA A 225 -14.32 -0.40 8.80
N ILE A 226 -13.34 -0.76 7.94
CA ILE A 226 -12.10 0.03 7.78
C ILE A 226 -12.40 1.44 7.22
N ARG A 227 -13.36 1.55 6.30
CA ARG A 227 -13.79 2.83 5.74
C ARG A 227 -14.53 3.72 6.73
N ALA A 228 -15.26 3.12 7.65
CA ALA A 228 -15.94 3.82 8.73
C ALA A 228 -14.98 4.32 9.82
N HIS A 229 -13.73 3.82 9.85
CA HIS A 229 -12.74 4.25 10.82
C HIS A 229 -12.35 5.72 10.60
N PRO A 230 -12.28 6.58 11.66
CA PRO A 230 -11.98 8.01 11.53
C PRO A 230 -10.68 8.32 10.79
N ALA A 231 -9.67 7.46 10.90
CA ALA A 231 -8.38 7.60 10.22
C ALA A 231 -8.46 7.37 8.69
N PHE A 232 -9.52 6.73 8.17
CA PHE A 232 -9.59 6.38 6.76
C PHE A 232 -9.64 7.61 5.86
N ARG A 233 -10.57 8.52 6.11
CA ARG A 233 -10.76 9.73 5.28
C ARG A 233 -9.52 10.61 5.20
N PRO A 234 -8.82 10.96 6.29
CA PRO A 234 -7.60 11.75 6.21
C PRO A 234 -6.43 10.99 5.60
N THR A 235 -6.45 9.65 5.58
CA THR A 235 -5.46 8.82 4.87
C THR A 235 -5.65 8.86 3.36
N TYR A 236 -6.90 8.84 2.89
CA TYR A 236 -7.28 8.81 1.47
C TYR A 236 -7.77 10.19 1.00
N TYR A 237 -6.94 11.22 1.18
CA TYR A 237 -7.19 12.53 0.60
C TYR A 237 -7.03 12.52 -0.92
N PHE A 238 -7.51 13.57 -1.60
CA PHE A 238 -7.46 13.68 -3.07
C PHE A 238 -6.05 13.42 -3.63
N GLY A 239 -5.96 12.59 -4.65
CA GLY A 239 -4.72 12.09 -5.27
C GLY A 239 -4.20 10.80 -4.66
N SER A 240 -4.88 10.22 -3.65
CA SER A 240 -4.53 8.93 -3.06
C SER A 240 -4.99 7.74 -3.89
N LEU A 241 -6.07 7.89 -4.66
CA LEU A 241 -6.56 6.90 -5.61
C LEU A 241 -5.96 7.10 -6.99
N LEU A 242 -5.78 6.02 -7.74
CA LEU A 242 -5.29 6.09 -9.12
C LEU A 242 -6.33 6.68 -10.07
N THR A 243 -7.61 6.38 -9.85
CA THR A 243 -8.72 6.94 -10.63
C THR A 243 -8.82 8.47 -10.50
N GLU A 244 -8.39 9.05 -9.39
CA GLU A 244 -8.33 10.50 -9.21
C GLU A 244 -7.16 11.15 -9.98
N LYS A 245 -6.06 10.43 -10.16
CA LYS A 245 -4.84 10.94 -10.80
C LYS A 245 -4.77 10.59 -12.29
N TYR A 246 -5.38 9.48 -12.72
CA TYR A 246 -5.33 8.96 -14.08
C TYR A 246 -6.72 8.87 -14.71
N PRO A 247 -7.17 9.90 -15.46
CA PRO A 247 -8.54 9.98 -16.00
C PRO A 247 -8.97 8.78 -16.83
N HIS A 248 -8.04 8.17 -17.58
CA HIS A 248 -8.33 6.99 -18.41
C HIS A 248 -8.81 5.78 -17.59
N LEU A 249 -8.48 5.69 -16.30
CA LEU A 249 -9.02 4.64 -15.41
C LEU A 249 -10.46 4.92 -15.03
N ALA A 250 -10.81 6.18 -14.76
CA ALA A 250 -12.18 6.56 -14.44
C ALA A 250 -13.11 6.32 -15.65
N GLU A 251 -12.66 6.64 -16.86
CA GLU A 251 -13.39 6.37 -18.12
C GLU A 251 -13.60 4.88 -18.36
N ARG A 252 -12.57 4.05 -18.07
CA ARG A 252 -12.70 2.59 -18.17
C ARG A 252 -13.77 2.06 -17.23
N LYS A 253 -13.75 2.50 -15.98
CA LYS A 253 -14.70 2.07 -14.95
C LYS A 253 -16.14 2.44 -15.31
N SER A 254 -16.36 3.63 -15.89
CA SER A 254 -17.69 4.06 -16.35
C SER A 254 -18.24 3.22 -17.51
N LYS A 255 -17.36 2.75 -18.43
CA LYS A 255 -17.75 1.91 -19.59
C LYS A 255 -18.08 0.45 -19.21
N GLN A 256 -17.61 -0.03 -18.06
CA GLN A 256 -17.91 -1.40 -17.58
C GLN A 256 -19.15 -1.45 -16.68
N ALA A 257 -19.60 -0.29 -16.18
CA ALA A 257 -20.79 -0.16 -15.33
C ALA A 257 -22.09 0.14 -16.10
N GLY A 258 -22.02 0.40 -17.41
CA GLY A 258 -23.16 0.61 -18.33
C GLY A 258 -23.34 -0.56 -19.29
#